data_3423d63e60b605598e4e387caf91e8bb
#
_entry.id   3423d63e60b605598e4e387caf91e8bb
#
_cell.length_a   1.000
_cell.length_b   1.000
_cell.length_c   1.000
_cell.angle_alpha   90.00
_cell.angle_beta   90.00
_cell.angle_gamma   90.00
#
_symmetry.space_group_name_H-M   'P 1'
#
loop_
_entity.id
_entity.type
_entity.pdbx_description
1 polymer ?
#
loop_
_entity_poly.entity_id
_entity_poly.type
_entity_poly.pdbx_seq_one_letter_code
_entity_poly.pdbx_strand_id
1 'polypeptide(L)'
;TTPKESKASDHNVKQQKDPLEKEGVVGLFNRVYFPISTAIDEFLQGVYEPTADTSGRYDFIPGEGSAGVVIYDDKFSYSHHATDPAGGKLCNAFDLVRLHKFSEDDDKKSYKQMCEFAMTLDKVKLQDLEEKKQRAADDFSENTNWQTKLRYMPRSKCLENSVWNLMLILNNDPD
;
A
#
# COMPACT_ATOMS: atom_id res chain seq x y z
N THR A 1 -11.67 21.79 -16.58
CA THR A 1 -12.25 21.34 -15.29
C THR A 1 -12.83 22.53 -14.56
N THR A 2 -14.12 22.48 -14.25
CA THR A 2 -14.78 23.54 -13.50
C THR A 2 -14.33 23.49 -12.01
N PRO A 3 -14.28 24.63 -11.29
CA PRO A 3 -13.84 24.67 -9.89
C PRO A 3 -14.65 23.78 -8.93
N LYS A 4 -15.84 23.32 -9.34
CA LYS A 4 -16.69 22.39 -8.58
C LYS A 4 -16.21 20.94 -8.65
N GLU A 5 -15.68 20.49 -9.79
CA GLU A 5 -15.24 19.10 -9.98
C GLU A 5 -13.92 18.82 -9.27
N SER A 6 -13.00 19.79 -9.25
CA SER A 6 -11.74 19.68 -8.50
C SER A 6 -11.99 19.57 -6.99
N LYS A 7 -12.95 20.34 -6.45
CA LYS A 7 -13.30 20.29 -5.02
C LYS A 7 -13.96 18.99 -4.58
N ALA A 8 -14.75 18.36 -5.46
CA ALA A 8 -15.39 17.07 -5.16
C ALA A 8 -14.37 15.91 -5.16
N SER A 9 -13.41 15.92 -6.09
CA SER A 9 -12.34 14.92 -6.11
C SER A 9 -11.36 15.09 -4.95
N ASP A 10 -10.98 16.31 -4.59
CA ASP A 10 -10.15 16.60 -3.42
C ASP A 10 -10.81 16.15 -2.10
N HIS A 11 -12.14 16.30 -1.99
CA HIS A 11 -12.87 15.80 -0.83
C HIS A 11 -12.89 14.27 -0.76
N ASN A 12 -13.02 13.59 -1.89
CA ASN A 12 -12.99 12.14 -1.98
C ASN A 12 -11.61 11.58 -1.63
N VAL A 13 -10.53 12.25 -2.03
CA VAL A 13 -9.14 11.86 -1.65
C VAL A 13 -8.96 11.90 -0.14
N LYS A 14 -9.43 12.95 0.53
CA LYS A 14 -9.32 13.10 1.99
C LYS A 14 -10.09 12.05 2.80
N GLN A 15 -11.10 11.41 2.22
CA GLN A 15 -11.90 10.35 2.85
C GLN A 15 -11.34 8.95 2.59
N GLN A 16 -10.45 8.80 1.62
CA GLN A 16 -9.84 7.50 1.31
C GLN A 16 -8.76 7.14 2.34
N LYS A 17 -8.73 5.86 2.73
CA LYS A 17 -7.61 5.33 3.52
C LYS A 17 -6.34 5.38 2.68
N ASP A 18 -5.23 5.73 3.31
CA ASP A 18 -3.91 5.75 2.66
C ASP A 18 -3.62 4.38 2.04
N PRO A 19 -3.38 4.29 0.73
CA PRO A 19 -3.09 3.03 0.06
C PRO A 19 -1.77 2.40 0.51
N LEU A 20 -0.83 3.20 1.06
CA LEU A 20 0.45 2.72 1.58
C LEU A 20 0.29 2.02 2.93
N GLU A 21 -0.73 2.39 3.72
CA GLU A 21 -1.05 1.77 5.02
C GLU A 21 -1.93 0.53 4.90
N LYS A 22 -2.43 0.21 3.70
CA LYS A 22 -3.23 -1.00 3.49
C LYS A 22 -2.39 -2.25 3.74
N GLU A 23 -3.00 -3.24 4.37
CA GLU A 23 -2.39 -4.55 4.55
C GLU A 23 -2.48 -5.41 3.28
N GLY A 24 -1.69 -6.48 3.26
CA GLY A 24 -1.68 -7.46 2.18
C GLY A 24 -1.12 -6.95 0.86
N VAL A 25 -1.47 -7.66 -0.22
CA VAL A 25 -0.88 -7.43 -1.55
C VAL A 25 -1.16 -6.04 -2.09
N VAL A 26 -2.32 -5.46 -1.79
CA VAL A 26 -2.68 -4.11 -2.23
C VAL A 26 -1.73 -3.07 -1.64
N GLY A 27 -1.52 -3.08 -0.33
CA GLY A 27 -0.61 -2.14 0.32
C GLY A 27 0.83 -2.36 -0.12
N LEU A 28 1.25 -3.63 -0.21
CA LEU A 28 2.57 -4.00 -0.67
C LEU A 28 2.86 -3.45 -2.09
N PHE A 29 1.94 -3.65 -3.04
CA PHE A 29 2.06 -3.12 -4.40
C PHE A 29 2.15 -1.59 -4.41
N ASN A 30 1.27 -0.91 -3.65
CA ASN A 30 1.29 0.55 -3.58
C ASN A 30 2.58 1.11 -2.96
N ARG A 31 3.18 0.44 -1.98
CA ARG A 31 4.49 0.84 -1.40
C ARG A 31 5.64 0.66 -2.38
N VAL A 32 5.66 -0.45 -3.12
CA VAL A 32 6.70 -0.73 -4.14
C VAL A 32 6.63 0.25 -5.30
N TYR A 33 5.44 0.64 -5.71
CA TYR A 33 5.18 1.52 -6.84
C TYR A 33 4.74 2.92 -6.41
N PHE A 34 5.27 3.39 -5.30
CA PHE A 34 5.14 4.79 -4.91
C PHE A 34 6.32 5.61 -5.44
N PRO A 35 6.10 6.79 -6.00
CA PRO A 35 4.80 7.43 -6.35
C PRO A 35 4.03 6.66 -7.45
N ILE A 36 2.73 6.92 -7.59
CA ILE A 36 1.86 6.23 -8.56
C ILE A 36 2.36 6.34 -10.01
N SER A 37 3.10 7.40 -10.34
CA SER A 37 3.77 7.57 -11.63
C SER A 37 4.69 6.40 -11.97
N THR A 38 5.35 5.80 -10.98
CA THR A 38 6.19 4.61 -11.17
C THR A 38 5.39 3.42 -11.72
N ALA A 39 4.15 3.24 -11.24
CA ALA A 39 3.26 2.20 -11.77
C ALA A 39 2.79 2.53 -13.18
N ILE A 40 2.52 3.80 -13.46
CA ILE A 40 2.15 4.27 -14.81
C ILE A 40 3.30 4.00 -15.78
N ASP A 41 4.51 4.40 -15.43
CA ASP A 41 5.70 4.24 -16.26
C ASP A 41 6.07 2.77 -16.53
N GLU A 42 5.84 1.88 -15.55
CA GLU A 42 6.21 0.46 -15.70
C GLU A 42 5.11 -0.37 -16.40
N PHE A 43 3.83 -0.08 -16.13
CA PHE A 43 2.74 -0.95 -16.56
C PHE A 43 1.77 -0.35 -17.58
N LEU A 44 1.74 0.98 -17.71
CA LEU A 44 0.75 1.70 -18.49
C LEU A 44 1.39 2.66 -19.52
N GLN A 45 2.59 2.30 -20.00
CA GLN A 45 3.26 3.02 -21.08
C GLN A 45 2.36 3.08 -22.32
N GLY A 46 2.24 4.27 -22.93
CA GLY A 46 1.37 4.50 -24.08
C GLY A 46 -0.13 4.53 -23.75
N VAL A 47 -0.50 4.39 -22.48
CA VAL A 47 -1.87 4.61 -21.98
C VAL A 47 -1.97 6.01 -21.36
N TYR A 48 -1.01 6.35 -20.53
CA TYR A 48 -0.92 7.66 -19.90
C TYR A 48 0.45 8.29 -20.19
N GLU A 49 0.43 9.56 -20.62
CA GLU A 49 1.64 10.33 -20.82
C GLU A 49 1.57 11.63 -19.99
N PRO A 50 2.68 12.03 -19.33
CA PRO A 50 2.69 13.27 -18.58
C PRO A 50 2.46 14.45 -19.54
N THR A 51 1.58 15.39 -19.15
CA THR A 51 1.40 16.62 -19.93
C THR A 51 2.65 17.50 -19.85
N ALA A 52 2.88 18.31 -20.87
CA ALA A 52 3.98 19.28 -20.88
C ALA A 52 3.86 20.34 -19.77
N ASP A 53 2.70 20.48 -19.17
CA ASP A 53 2.43 21.31 -18.01
C ASP A 53 2.77 20.52 -16.72
N THR A 54 3.63 21.09 -15.88
CA THR A 54 4.17 20.47 -14.66
C THR A 54 3.15 20.30 -13.52
N SER A 55 1.87 20.28 -13.82
CA SER A 55 0.76 20.30 -12.86
C SER A 55 0.35 18.93 -12.27
N GLY A 56 1.17 17.86 -12.47
CA GLY A 56 0.80 16.50 -12.02
C GLY A 56 -0.39 15.93 -12.78
N ARG A 57 -0.52 16.28 -14.06
CA ARG A 57 -1.57 15.81 -14.95
C ARG A 57 -1.00 14.90 -16.02
N TYR A 58 -1.84 13.99 -16.48
CA TYR A 58 -1.53 13.05 -17.56
C TYR A 58 -2.59 13.15 -18.66
N ASP A 59 -2.17 12.86 -19.86
CA ASP A 59 -3.02 12.63 -21.01
C ASP A 59 -3.38 11.13 -21.07
N PHE A 60 -4.66 10.84 -21.33
CA PHE A 60 -5.10 9.50 -21.66
C PHE A 60 -5.02 9.33 -23.16
N ILE A 61 -3.99 8.62 -23.65
CA ILE A 61 -3.66 8.54 -25.07
C ILE A 61 -4.75 7.92 -25.94
N PRO A 62 -5.46 6.85 -25.51
CA PRO A 62 -6.56 6.30 -26.31
C PRO A 62 -7.80 7.22 -26.37
N GLY A 63 -7.87 8.26 -25.56
CA GLY A 63 -8.99 9.18 -25.48
C GLY A 63 -8.79 10.46 -26.28
N GLU A 64 -9.83 11.27 -26.35
CA GLU A 64 -9.77 12.62 -26.93
C GLU A 64 -9.57 13.66 -25.82
N GLY A 65 -8.77 14.70 -26.10
CA GLY A 65 -8.49 15.79 -25.17
C GLY A 65 -7.19 15.62 -24.39
N SER A 66 -6.78 16.66 -23.66
CA SER A 66 -5.53 16.71 -22.92
C SER A 66 -5.75 16.97 -21.43
N ALA A 67 -4.77 16.61 -20.60
CA ALA A 67 -4.72 16.87 -19.14
C ALA A 67 -5.94 16.35 -18.36
N GLY A 68 -6.61 15.30 -18.86
CA GLY A 68 -7.82 14.75 -18.26
C GLY A 68 -7.61 13.81 -17.08
N VAL A 69 -6.36 13.41 -16.81
CA VAL A 69 -6.01 12.56 -15.66
C VAL A 69 -5.24 13.37 -14.64
N VAL A 70 -5.67 13.35 -13.39
CA VAL A 70 -5.10 14.14 -12.29
C VAL A 70 -4.51 13.20 -11.25
N ILE A 71 -3.30 13.47 -10.79
CA ILE A 71 -2.66 12.76 -9.69
C ILE A 71 -2.83 13.56 -8.39
N TYR A 72 -3.21 12.86 -7.32
CA TYR A 72 -3.38 13.42 -5.98
C TYR A 72 -2.41 12.76 -4.99
N ASP A 73 -1.67 13.58 -4.26
CA ASP A 73 -0.73 13.18 -3.20
C ASP A 73 0.27 12.08 -3.64
N ASP A 74 0.57 12.01 -4.93
CA ASP A 74 1.39 10.95 -5.55
C ASP A 74 0.88 9.51 -5.30
N LYS A 75 -0.34 9.35 -4.80
CA LYS A 75 -0.94 8.08 -4.37
C LYS A 75 -2.16 7.67 -5.16
N PHE A 76 -2.89 8.64 -5.69
CA PHE A 76 -4.15 8.41 -6.38
C PHE A 76 -4.16 9.05 -7.74
N SER A 77 -4.85 8.41 -8.67
CA SER A 77 -5.20 8.97 -9.98
C SER A 77 -6.71 9.09 -10.12
N TYR A 78 -7.16 10.13 -10.81
CA TYR A 78 -8.55 10.29 -11.20
C TYR A 78 -8.62 10.69 -12.67
N SER A 79 -9.30 9.91 -13.49
CA SER A 79 -9.49 10.19 -14.91
C SER A 79 -10.88 10.76 -15.17
N HIS A 80 -10.92 11.85 -15.92
CA HIS A 80 -12.16 12.48 -16.39
C HIS A 80 -12.64 11.91 -17.74
N HIS A 81 -11.90 10.99 -18.33
CA HIS A 81 -12.26 10.38 -19.61
C HIS A 81 -13.27 9.24 -19.42
N ALA A 82 -14.42 9.33 -20.08
CA ALA A 82 -15.47 8.31 -19.99
C ALA A 82 -15.06 6.98 -20.64
N THR A 83 -14.14 7.01 -21.60
CA THR A 83 -13.61 5.83 -22.30
C THR A 83 -12.46 5.15 -21.58
N ASP A 84 -11.92 5.78 -20.53
CA ASP A 84 -10.89 5.20 -19.70
C ASP A 84 -11.49 4.15 -18.74
N PRO A 85 -10.96 2.92 -18.65
CA PRO A 85 -11.39 1.94 -17.67
C PRO A 85 -11.39 2.45 -16.22
N ALA A 86 -10.49 3.40 -15.90
CA ALA A 86 -10.39 4.08 -14.62
C ALA A 86 -11.27 5.35 -14.55
N GLY A 87 -12.01 5.68 -15.62
CA GLY A 87 -12.80 6.91 -15.73
C GLY A 87 -13.81 7.08 -14.61
N GLY A 88 -13.84 8.28 -14.02
CA GLY A 88 -14.76 8.62 -12.93
C GLY A 88 -14.46 7.94 -11.59
N LYS A 89 -13.34 7.21 -11.47
CA LYS A 89 -12.93 6.49 -10.26
C LYS A 89 -11.64 7.10 -9.68
N LEU A 90 -11.57 7.16 -8.36
CA LEU A 90 -10.33 7.48 -7.67
C LEU A 90 -9.56 6.18 -7.43
N CYS A 91 -8.45 5.98 -8.14
CA CYS A 91 -7.68 4.75 -8.18
C CYS A 91 -6.31 4.95 -7.52
N ASN A 92 -5.89 4.03 -6.66
CA ASN A 92 -4.50 3.87 -6.26
C ASN A 92 -3.73 3.10 -7.35
N ALA A 93 -2.41 2.93 -7.21
CA ALA A 93 -1.59 2.25 -8.21
C ALA A 93 -2.07 0.81 -8.51
N PHE A 94 -2.46 0.04 -7.48
CA PHE A 94 -2.96 -1.32 -7.65
C PHE A 94 -4.27 -1.35 -8.46
N ASP A 95 -5.23 -0.50 -8.10
CA ASP A 95 -6.53 -0.46 -8.80
C ASP A 95 -6.40 0.10 -10.22
N LEU A 96 -5.51 1.08 -10.43
CA LEU A 96 -5.25 1.65 -11.74
C LEU A 96 -4.71 0.57 -12.71
N VAL A 97 -3.68 -0.16 -12.31
CA VAL A 97 -3.10 -1.24 -13.11
C VAL A 97 -4.10 -2.37 -13.31
N ARG A 98 -4.88 -2.72 -12.27
CA ARG A 98 -5.91 -3.75 -12.33
C ARG A 98 -6.95 -3.47 -13.41
N LEU A 99 -7.49 -2.26 -13.42
CA LEU A 99 -8.55 -1.87 -14.36
C LEU A 99 -8.09 -1.88 -15.81
N HIS A 100 -6.82 -1.64 -16.08
CA HIS A 100 -6.27 -1.66 -17.43
C HIS A 100 -5.81 -3.05 -17.90
N LYS A 101 -5.20 -3.84 -17.00
CA LYS A 101 -4.65 -5.15 -17.38
C LYS A 101 -5.62 -6.31 -17.24
N PHE A 102 -6.54 -6.21 -16.28
CA PHE A 102 -7.45 -7.28 -15.89
C PHE A 102 -8.91 -6.79 -15.90
N SER A 103 -9.26 -6.04 -16.94
CA SER A 103 -10.64 -5.57 -17.14
C SER A 103 -11.54 -6.75 -17.52
N GLU A 104 -12.20 -7.33 -16.52
CA GLU A 104 -13.22 -8.38 -16.70
C GLU A 104 -14.55 -7.91 -16.11
N ASP A 105 -15.65 -8.53 -16.55
CA ASP A 105 -17.00 -8.25 -16.04
C ASP A 105 -17.16 -8.63 -14.57
N ASP A 106 -16.36 -9.61 -14.08
CA ASP A 106 -16.31 -10.01 -12.67
C ASP A 106 -15.17 -9.32 -11.93
N ASP A 107 -15.52 -8.33 -11.10
CA ASP A 107 -14.57 -7.56 -10.28
C ASP A 107 -13.75 -8.44 -9.32
N LYS A 108 -14.32 -9.53 -8.79
CA LYS A 108 -13.59 -10.46 -7.91
C LYS A 108 -12.52 -11.22 -8.67
N LYS A 109 -12.83 -11.64 -9.90
CA LYS A 109 -11.87 -12.33 -10.76
C LYS A 109 -10.75 -11.42 -11.19
N SER A 110 -11.09 -10.20 -11.62
CA SER A 110 -10.11 -9.13 -11.91
C SER A 110 -9.19 -8.86 -10.73
N TYR A 111 -9.74 -8.73 -9.51
CA TYR A 111 -8.96 -8.51 -8.30
C TYR A 111 -8.00 -9.68 -8.01
N LYS A 112 -8.49 -10.92 -8.12
CA LYS A 112 -7.66 -12.11 -7.90
C LYS A 112 -6.50 -12.18 -8.88
N GLN A 113 -6.76 -11.96 -10.18
CA GLN A 113 -5.73 -11.93 -11.22
C GLN A 113 -4.67 -10.85 -10.95
N MET A 114 -5.09 -9.67 -10.52
CA MET A 114 -4.16 -8.62 -10.16
C MET A 114 -3.32 -8.99 -8.93
N CYS A 115 -3.89 -9.64 -7.91
CA CYS A 115 -3.13 -10.14 -6.77
C CYS A 115 -2.08 -11.19 -7.19
N GLU A 116 -2.48 -12.14 -8.03
CA GLU A 116 -1.58 -13.15 -8.58
C GLU A 116 -0.45 -12.50 -9.39
N PHE A 117 -0.78 -11.56 -10.26
CA PHE A 117 0.20 -10.81 -11.03
C PHE A 117 1.18 -10.04 -10.15
N ALA A 118 0.69 -9.28 -9.17
CA ALA A 118 1.53 -8.53 -8.24
C ALA A 118 2.56 -9.44 -7.55
N MET A 119 2.15 -10.63 -7.12
CA MET A 119 3.02 -11.59 -6.47
C MET A 119 3.99 -12.32 -7.43
N THR A 120 3.89 -12.12 -8.75
CA THR A 120 4.95 -12.58 -9.69
C THR A 120 6.11 -11.61 -9.79
N LEU A 121 5.90 -10.32 -9.44
CA LEU A 121 6.88 -9.26 -9.58
C LEU A 121 8.00 -9.38 -8.54
N ASP A 122 9.26 -9.39 -8.96
CA ASP A 122 10.39 -9.57 -8.06
C ASP A 122 10.54 -8.44 -7.05
N LYS A 123 10.26 -7.19 -7.44
CA LYS A 123 10.26 -6.03 -6.54
C LYS A 123 9.24 -6.21 -5.40
N VAL A 124 8.05 -6.74 -5.71
CA VAL A 124 6.99 -6.99 -4.72
C VAL A 124 7.37 -8.13 -3.78
N LYS A 125 7.96 -9.22 -4.31
CA LYS A 125 8.47 -10.33 -3.49
C LYS A 125 9.58 -9.90 -2.53
N LEU A 126 10.51 -9.08 -3.01
CA LEU A 126 11.60 -8.56 -2.18
C LEU A 126 11.06 -7.69 -1.05
N GLN A 127 10.14 -6.78 -1.34
CA GLN A 127 9.50 -5.93 -0.34
C GLN A 127 8.72 -6.76 0.70
N ASP A 128 7.97 -7.78 0.27
CA ASP A 128 7.25 -8.70 1.16
C ASP A 128 8.21 -9.43 2.11
N LEU A 129 9.36 -9.88 1.58
CA LEU A 129 10.39 -10.54 2.37
C LEU A 129 11.03 -9.59 3.39
N GLU A 130 11.32 -8.35 2.99
CA GLU A 130 11.88 -7.33 3.88
C GLU A 130 10.91 -6.97 5.00
N GLU A 131 9.63 -6.75 4.68
CA GLU A 131 8.61 -6.46 5.69
C GLU A 131 8.39 -7.63 6.66
N LYS A 132 8.46 -8.87 6.18
CA LYS A 132 8.39 -10.06 7.04
C LYS A 132 9.61 -10.18 7.96
N LYS A 133 10.81 -9.91 7.45
CA LYS A 133 12.04 -9.88 8.26
C LYS A 133 11.97 -8.81 9.33
N GLN A 134 11.49 -7.61 8.98
CA GLN A 134 11.35 -6.51 9.94
C GLN A 134 10.38 -6.87 11.05
N ARG A 135 9.19 -7.39 10.72
CA ARG A 135 8.21 -7.83 11.73
C ARG A 135 8.77 -8.91 12.65
N ALA A 136 9.46 -9.89 12.08
CA ALA A 136 10.11 -10.94 12.89
C ALA A 136 11.20 -10.37 13.81
N ALA A 137 11.99 -9.39 13.33
CA ALA A 137 12.98 -8.72 14.15
C ALA A 137 12.34 -7.88 15.28
N ASP A 138 11.23 -7.20 15.00
CA ASP A 138 10.49 -6.41 15.99
C ASP A 138 9.87 -7.33 17.05
N ASP A 139 9.23 -8.42 16.64
CA ASP A 139 8.68 -9.45 17.54
C ASP A 139 9.77 -10.06 18.43
N PHE A 140 10.96 -10.34 17.85
CA PHE A 140 12.09 -10.86 18.59
C PHE A 140 12.65 -9.82 19.58
N SER A 141 12.74 -8.54 19.19
CA SER A 141 13.21 -7.47 20.07
C SER A 141 12.27 -7.23 21.25
N GLU A 142 10.96 -7.35 21.06
CA GLU A 142 10.00 -7.29 22.15
C GLU A 142 10.14 -8.47 23.10
N ASN A 143 10.45 -9.67 22.60
CA ASN A 143 10.65 -10.86 23.41
C ASN A 143 12.00 -10.85 24.16
N THR A 144 13.05 -10.24 23.62
CA THR A 144 14.34 -10.08 24.34
C THR A 144 14.25 -9.18 25.55
N ASN A 145 13.19 -8.41 25.70
CA ASN A 145 12.96 -7.55 26.86
C ASN A 145 12.14 -8.22 27.99
N TRP A 146 12.04 -9.56 27.97
CA TRP A 146 11.26 -10.32 28.94
C TRP A 146 11.75 -10.15 30.38
N GLN A 147 13.06 -9.88 30.59
CA GLN A 147 13.64 -9.64 31.91
C GLN A 147 13.02 -8.43 32.61
N THR A 148 12.58 -7.40 31.85
CA THR A 148 11.90 -6.23 32.43
C THR A 148 10.49 -6.55 32.94
N LYS A 149 9.92 -7.65 32.47
CA LYS A 149 8.59 -8.14 32.90
C LYS A 149 8.66 -9.01 34.16
N LEU A 150 9.87 -9.35 34.63
CA LEU A 150 10.05 -10.11 35.86
C LEU A 150 9.56 -9.31 37.09
N ARG A 151 8.91 -10.01 38.00
CA ARG A 151 8.42 -9.45 39.26
C ARG A 151 9.45 -9.63 40.37
N TYR A 152 9.66 -8.60 41.15
CA TYR A 152 10.61 -8.58 42.27
C TYR A 152 9.86 -8.29 43.57
N MET A 153 10.33 -8.90 44.67
CA MET A 153 9.77 -8.62 45.99
C MET A 153 10.10 -7.19 46.41
N PRO A 154 9.11 -6.41 46.90
CA PRO A 154 9.28 -4.99 47.16
C PRO A 154 10.35 -4.63 48.20
N ARG A 155 10.55 -5.50 49.18
CA ARG A 155 11.49 -5.26 50.30
C ARG A 155 12.92 -5.75 50.01
N SER A 156 13.05 -6.96 49.47
CA SER A 156 14.36 -7.60 49.27
C SER A 156 14.96 -7.35 47.89
N LYS A 157 14.19 -6.82 46.95
CA LYS A 157 14.53 -6.72 45.55
C LYS A 157 15.00 -8.03 44.89
N CYS A 158 14.75 -9.16 45.58
CA CYS A 158 14.99 -10.48 45.02
C CYS A 158 13.87 -10.84 44.03
N LEU A 159 14.20 -11.72 43.09
CA LEU A 159 13.20 -12.24 42.14
C LEU A 159 12.06 -12.91 42.89
N GLU A 160 10.82 -12.57 42.59
CA GLU A 160 9.65 -13.20 43.20
C GLU A 160 9.55 -14.65 42.75
N ASN A 161 9.43 -15.55 43.70
CA ASN A 161 9.20 -16.97 43.41
C ASN A 161 7.73 -17.18 43.02
N SER A 162 7.38 -16.85 41.78
CA SER A 162 6.02 -16.94 41.25
C SER A 162 6.00 -17.77 39.97
N VAL A 163 4.87 -18.40 39.73
CA VAL A 163 4.62 -19.13 38.45
C VAL A 163 4.80 -18.23 37.25
N TRP A 164 4.43 -16.95 37.40
CA TRP A 164 4.63 -15.95 36.35
C TRP A 164 6.11 -15.80 35.92
N ASN A 165 6.99 -15.57 36.90
CA ASN A 165 8.42 -15.44 36.64
C ASN A 165 9.00 -16.75 36.08
N LEU A 166 8.60 -17.89 36.65
CA LEU A 166 9.05 -19.20 36.15
C LEU A 166 8.67 -19.43 34.70
N MET A 167 7.42 -19.18 34.34
CA MET A 167 6.97 -19.33 32.95
C MET A 167 7.65 -18.36 32.02
N LEU A 168 7.89 -17.13 32.48
CA LEU A 168 8.59 -16.12 31.67
C LEU A 168 10.04 -16.51 31.38
N ILE A 169 10.75 -17.06 32.38
CA ILE A 169 12.12 -17.57 32.20
C ILE A 169 12.11 -18.78 31.28
N LEU A 170 11.30 -19.81 31.56
CA LEU A 170 11.27 -21.04 30.78
C LEU A 170 10.92 -20.84 29.30
N ASN A 171 10.11 -19.82 29.00
CA ASN A 171 9.71 -19.55 27.62
C ASN A 171 10.71 -18.68 26.84
N ASN A 172 11.62 -17.98 27.51
CA ASN A 172 12.46 -16.97 26.86
C ASN A 172 13.96 -17.14 27.12
N ASP A 173 14.37 -17.97 28.08
CA ASP A 173 15.78 -18.28 28.33
C ASP A 173 16.21 -19.45 27.43
N PRO A 174 17.23 -19.25 26.57
CA PRO A 174 17.65 -20.26 25.61
C PRO A 174 18.53 -21.39 26.21
N ASP A 175 18.93 -21.30 27.51
CA ASP A 175 19.79 -22.30 28.20
C ASP A 175 19.01 -23.38 28.94
#